data_04aa49232519c82d70b7d8b0acea196e
#
_entry.id   04aa49232519c82d70b7d8b0acea196e
#
_cell.length_a   1.000
_cell.length_b   1.000
_cell.length_c   1.000
_cell.angle_alpha   90.00
_cell.angle_beta   90.00
_cell.angle_gamma   90.00
#
_symmetry.space_group_name_H-M   'P 1'
#
loop_
_entity.id
_entity.type
_entity.pdbx_description
1 polymer ?
#
loop_
_entity_poly.entity_id
_entity_poly.type
_entity_poly.pdbx_seq_one_letter_code
_entity_poly.pdbx_strand_id
1 'polypeptide(L)'
;NALPGDLELYQMYNGVYRKEHQALFARHRLKYEYTMISALTIGGECNKTHGHIHVHRDGLARGMGEVYEVLHGEGVFLMFTLDPDERASVIVLHTRPGDRFMIPPRYYHLTVNTGTEPFIFGDLISMDTRGDYGLLKERNGAPIKAFREGPGICWKTNPAYGPLRDVRFVTTADLDWEPRLPDAPLYAAFLAD
;
A
#
# COMPACT_ATOMS: atom_id res chain seq x y z
N ASN A 1 6.13 -23.19 14.10
CA ASN A 1 5.98 -22.49 15.37
C ASN A 1 4.84 -21.50 15.21
N ALA A 2 3.82 -21.61 16.09
CA ALA A 2 2.78 -20.61 16.14
C ALA A 2 3.39 -19.26 16.55
N LEU A 3 2.93 -18.17 15.93
CA LEU A 3 3.30 -16.84 16.39
C LEU A 3 2.74 -16.61 17.80
N PRO A 4 3.43 -15.83 18.66
CA PRO A 4 2.84 -15.38 19.92
C PRO A 4 1.47 -14.74 19.65
N GLY A 5 0.45 -15.07 20.47
CA GLY A 5 -0.92 -14.61 20.26
C GLY A 5 -1.11 -13.08 20.29
N ASP A 6 -0.12 -12.36 20.82
CA ASP A 6 -0.14 -10.90 20.99
C ASP A 6 0.84 -10.18 20.04
N LEU A 7 1.33 -10.84 18.98
CA LEU A 7 2.24 -10.20 18.03
C LEU A 7 1.49 -9.22 17.13
N GLU A 8 1.72 -7.94 17.37
CA GLU A 8 1.16 -6.88 16.55
C GLU A 8 1.96 -6.70 15.25
N LEU A 9 1.35 -7.06 14.13
CA LEU A 9 1.97 -6.97 12.81
C LEU A 9 1.90 -5.55 12.27
N TYR A 10 0.70 -4.97 12.26
CA TYR A 10 0.47 -3.59 11.85
C TYR A 10 -0.80 -3.02 12.50
N GLN A 11 -0.85 -1.71 12.62
CA GLN A 11 -1.99 -0.96 13.12
C GLN A 11 -2.51 -0.04 12.01
N MET A 12 -3.83 0.08 11.92
CA MET A 12 -4.51 1.03 11.02
C MET A 12 -5.42 1.94 11.84
N TYR A 13 -5.28 3.23 11.63
CA TYR A 13 -6.08 4.27 12.27
C TYR A 13 -6.91 4.97 11.20
N ASN A 14 -8.23 4.79 11.25
CA ASN A 14 -9.15 5.33 10.25
C ASN A 14 -9.75 6.65 10.73
N GLY A 15 -9.92 7.61 9.81
CA GLY A 15 -10.55 8.90 10.08
C GLY A 15 -9.74 9.77 11.04
N VAL A 16 -8.43 9.84 10.83
CA VAL A 16 -7.49 10.61 11.65
C VAL A 16 -7.45 12.04 11.19
N TYR A 17 -8.27 12.88 11.78
CA TYR A 17 -8.31 14.32 11.51
C TYR A 17 -8.68 15.10 12.78
N ARG A 18 -8.33 16.38 12.79
CA ARG A 18 -8.72 17.28 13.86
C ARG A 18 -10.23 17.47 13.86
N LYS A 19 -10.83 17.65 15.04
CA LYS A 19 -12.28 17.78 15.19
C LYS A 19 -12.86 18.89 14.31
N GLU A 20 -12.17 20.01 14.20
CA GLU A 20 -12.57 21.17 13.38
C GLU A 20 -12.57 20.86 11.87
N HIS A 21 -11.85 19.85 11.42
CA HIS A 21 -11.75 19.46 10.01
C HIS A 21 -12.76 18.35 9.62
N GLN A 22 -13.45 17.74 10.59
CA GLN A 22 -14.36 16.62 10.36
C GLN A 22 -15.42 16.92 9.29
N ALA A 23 -16.02 18.11 9.33
CA ALA A 23 -17.04 18.52 8.37
C ALA A 23 -16.49 18.64 6.93
N LEU A 24 -15.23 19.06 6.78
CA LEU A 24 -14.56 19.17 5.49
C LEU A 24 -14.34 17.77 4.88
N PHE A 25 -13.78 16.82 5.65
CA PHE A 25 -13.61 15.44 5.19
C PHE A 25 -14.93 14.78 4.81
N ALA A 26 -15.98 14.97 5.62
CA ALA A 26 -17.32 14.46 5.33
C ALA A 26 -17.90 15.06 4.05
N ARG A 27 -17.76 16.38 3.84
CA ARG A 27 -18.23 17.09 2.64
C ARG A 27 -17.59 16.54 1.36
N HIS A 28 -16.28 16.27 1.39
CA HIS A 28 -15.55 15.73 0.25
C HIS A 28 -15.61 14.20 0.14
N ARG A 29 -16.27 13.55 1.09
CA ARG A 29 -16.38 12.09 1.18
C ARG A 29 -15.00 11.40 1.16
N LEU A 30 -14.04 11.98 1.88
CA LEU A 30 -12.68 11.47 2.02
C LEU A 30 -12.41 11.04 3.46
N LYS A 31 -11.52 10.08 3.62
CA LYS A 31 -10.92 9.69 4.89
C LYS A 31 -9.41 9.95 4.82
N TYR A 32 -8.85 10.41 5.92
CA TYR A 32 -7.42 10.37 6.14
C TYR A 32 -7.11 9.26 7.15
N GLU A 33 -6.21 8.39 6.80
CA GLU A 33 -5.90 7.20 7.58
C GLU A 33 -4.40 7.12 7.85
N TYR A 34 -3.99 6.41 8.89
CA TYR A 34 -2.60 6.08 9.18
C TYR A 34 -2.42 4.58 9.28
N THR A 35 -1.32 4.09 8.72
CA THR A 35 -0.88 2.70 8.92
C THR A 35 0.54 2.69 9.44
N MET A 36 0.79 1.88 10.46
CA MET A 36 2.12 1.61 11.01
C MET A 36 2.40 0.10 10.89
N ILE A 37 3.51 -0.26 10.25
CA ILE A 37 3.95 -1.64 10.06
C ILE A 37 5.22 -1.87 10.88
N SER A 38 5.19 -2.81 11.83
CA SER A 38 6.34 -3.15 12.66
C SER A 38 7.50 -3.72 11.84
N ALA A 39 8.74 -3.40 12.22
CA ALA A 39 9.95 -3.91 11.56
C ALA A 39 10.28 -5.33 12.06
N LEU A 40 9.53 -6.31 11.64
CA LEU A 40 9.73 -7.71 11.98
C LEU A 40 9.64 -8.62 10.76
N THR A 41 10.04 -9.87 10.93
CA THR A 41 9.90 -10.91 9.91
C THR A 41 9.17 -12.12 10.46
N ILE A 42 8.43 -12.80 9.60
CA ILE A 42 7.74 -14.06 9.92
C ILE A 42 8.30 -15.14 9.00
N GLY A 43 9.03 -16.09 9.56
CA GLY A 43 9.71 -17.11 8.74
C GLY A 43 10.70 -16.51 7.74
N GLY A 44 11.27 -15.32 8.05
CA GLY A 44 12.16 -14.56 7.18
C GLY A 44 11.44 -13.63 6.20
N GLU A 45 10.14 -13.78 5.94
CA GLU A 45 9.35 -12.85 5.13
C GLU A 45 9.18 -11.53 5.87
N CYS A 46 9.45 -10.40 5.22
CA CYS A 46 9.26 -9.07 5.77
C CYS A 46 7.79 -8.80 6.09
N ASN A 47 7.55 -8.14 7.22
CA ASN A 47 6.20 -7.79 7.63
C ASN A 47 5.53 -6.85 6.64
N LYS A 48 4.20 -7.02 6.47
CA LYS A 48 3.43 -6.34 5.44
C LYS A 48 1.96 -6.22 5.81
N THR A 49 1.25 -5.34 5.14
CA THR A 49 -0.22 -5.34 5.15
C THR A 49 -0.78 -6.56 4.40
N HIS A 50 -2.06 -6.86 4.62
CA HIS A 50 -2.71 -7.99 3.94
C HIS A 50 -2.74 -7.82 2.42
N GLY A 51 -2.96 -6.59 1.95
CA GLY A 51 -3.08 -6.26 0.53
C GLY A 51 -4.49 -6.51 -0.02
N HIS A 52 -4.87 -5.70 -1.01
CA HIS A 52 -6.19 -5.70 -1.63
C HIS A 52 -6.19 -4.94 -2.95
N ILE A 53 -7.33 -4.90 -3.61
CA ILE A 53 -7.67 -3.94 -4.66
C ILE A 53 -8.83 -3.09 -4.18
N HIS A 54 -8.85 -1.83 -4.58
CA HIS A 54 -9.97 -0.95 -4.28
C HIS A 54 -11.11 -1.12 -5.27
N VAL A 55 -12.30 -1.32 -4.73
CA VAL A 55 -13.56 -1.35 -5.47
C VAL A 55 -14.55 -0.36 -4.87
N HIS A 56 -15.49 0.12 -5.67
CA HIS A 56 -16.56 0.98 -5.16
C HIS A 56 -17.53 0.19 -4.29
N ARG A 57 -18.10 0.82 -3.25
CA ARG A 57 -19.02 0.15 -2.28
C ARG A 57 -20.28 -0.41 -2.90
N ASP A 58 -20.77 0.16 -4.00
CA ASP A 58 -21.93 -0.35 -4.74
C ASP A 58 -21.63 -1.58 -5.59
N GLY A 59 -20.39 -2.08 -5.56
CA GLY A 59 -19.95 -3.23 -6.34
C GLY A 59 -19.67 -2.93 -7.81
N LEU A 60 -19.83 -1.68 -8.25
CA LEU A 60 -19.41 -1.29 -9.60
C LEU A 60 -17.90 -1.37 -9.72
N ALA A 61 -17.43 -1.90 -10.86
CA ALA A 61 -16.00 -2.06 -11.17
C ALA A 61 -15.27 -0.73 -11.46
N ARG A 62 -15.67 0.35 -10.77
CA ARG A 62 -14.95 1.61 -10.76
C ARG A 62 -13.79 1.47 -9.80
N GLY A 63 -12.61 1.32 -10.35
CA GLY A 63 -11.42 1.39 -9.53
C GLY A 63 -11.33 2.75 -8.84
N MET A 64 -10.92 2.74 -7.58
CA MET A 64 -10.69 3.95 -6.79
C MET A 64 -9.19 4.08 -6.57
N GLY A 65 -8.64 5.26 -6.87
CA GLY A 65 -7.26 5.60 -6.51
C GLY A 65 -7.14 5.93 -5.03
N GLU A 66 -5.92 5.85 -4.52
CA GLU A 66 -5.56 6.21 -3.15
C GLU A 66 -4.25 6.97 -3.14
N VAL A 67 -4.18 8.06 -2.37
CA VAL A 67 -3.02 8.93 -2.31
C VAL A 67 -2.28 8.69 -0.99
N TYR A 68 -0.97 8.48 -1.08
CA TYR A 68 -0.12 8.13 0.05
C TYR A 68 0.94 9.20 0.32
N GLU A 69 1.30 9.33 1.59
CA GLU A 69 2.48 10.06 2.07
C GLU A 69 3.24 9.20 3.09
N VAL A 70 4.53 8.99 2.85
CA VAL A 70 5.40 8.29 3.82
C VAL A 70 5.85 9.27 4.89
N LEU A 71 5.65 8.89 6.15
CA LEU A 71 5.91 9.74 7.32
C LEU A 71 7.16 9.32 8.09
N HIS A 72 7.46 8.02 8.16
CA HIS A 72 8.60 7.50 8.91
C HIS A 72 9.03 6.13 8.39
N GLY A 73 10.33 5.82 8.51
CA GLY A 73 10.90 4.55 8.12
C GLY A 73 11.00 4.39 6.60
N GLU A 74 11.41 3.21 6.18
CA GLU A 74 11.58 2.85 4.76
C GLU A 74 10.81 1.57 4.46
N GLY A 75 10.20 1.53 3.30
CA GLY A 75 9.44 0.38 2.86
C GLY A 75 9.17 0.40 1.37
N VAL A 76 8.40 -0.57 0.93
CA VAL A 76 7.98 -0.64 -0.46
C VAL A 76 6.46 -0.75 -0.54
N PHE A 77 5.90 -0.08 -1.54
CA PHE A 77 4.54 -0.36 -2.00
C PHE A 77 4.65 -1.32 -3.20
N LEU A 78 4.13 -2.51 -3.01
CA LEU A 78 4.07 -3.52 -4.04
C LEU A 78 2.71 -3.41 -4.73
N MET A 79 2.73 -3.06 -6.00
CA MET A 79 1.54 -2.89 -6.82
C MET A 79 1.59 -3.86 -7.99
N PHE A 80 0.44 -4.41 -8.39
CA PHE A 80 0.41 -5.27 -9.58
C PHE A 80 -0.96 -5.27 -10.26
N THR A 81 -0.93 -5.60 -11.53
CA THR A 81 -2.11 -5.89 -12.34
C THR A 81 -1.98 -7.29 -12.96
N LEU A 82 -3.11 -7.86 -13.38
CA LEU A 82 -3.13 -9.09 -14.16
C LEU A 82 -3.52 -8.79 -15.60
N ASP A 83 -2.83 -9.39 -16.56
CA ASP A 83 -3.23 -9.37 -17.95
C ASP A 83 -4.38 -10.40 -18.22
N PRO A 84 -4.96 -10.45 -19.43
CA PRO A 84 -6.01 -11.44 -19.76
C PRO A 84 -5.59 -12.91 -19.60
N ASP A 85 -4.29 -13.20 -19.66
CA ASP A 85 -3.71 -14.53 -19.43
C ASP A 85 -3.36 -14.75 -17.95
N GLU A 86 -3.84 -13.87 -17.05
CA GLU A 86 -3.61 -13.89 -15.60
C GLU A 86 -2.14 -13.74 -15.17
N ARG A 87 -1.26 -13.27 -16.07
CA ARG A 87 0.14 -13.00 -15.71
C ARG A 87 0.28 -11.65 -15.04
N ALA A 88 1.01 -11.60 -13.94
CA ALA A 88 1.20 -10.39 -13.19
C ALA A 88 2.30 -9.49 -13.76
N SER A 89 1.99 -8.19 -13.91
CA SER A 89 2.95 -7.10 -14.04
C SER A 89 3.09 -6.42 -12.69
N VAL A 90 4.31 -6.38 -12.15
CA VAL A 90 4.59 -5.96 -10.79
C VAL A 90 5.45 -4.71 -10.75
N ILE A 91 5.06 -3.77 -9.89
CA ILE A 91 5.85 -2.58 -9.54
C ILE A 91 6.23 -2.67 -8.07
N VAL A 92 7.50 -2.58 -7.78
CA VAL A 92 8.05 -2.45 -6.42
C VAL A 92 8.51 -1.00 -6.27
N LEU A 93 7.67 -0.19 -5.64
CA LEU A 93 7.93 1.22 -5.40
C LEU A 93 8.67 1.38 -4.09
N HIS A 94 9.97 1.69 -4.15
CA HIS A 94 10.76 2.04 -2.98
C HIS A 94 10.41 3.44 -2.50
N THR A 95 10.16 3.57 -1.19
CA THR A 95 9.71 4.82 -0.59
C THR A 95 10.45 5.14 0.70
N ARG A 96 10.53 6.44 0.98
CA ARG A 96 11.18 7.04 2.16
C ARG A 96 10.36 8.22 2.68
N PRO A 97 10.62 8.72 3.89
CA PRO A 97 9.89 9.86 4.46
C PRO A 97 9.85 11.06 3.50
N GLY A 98 8.66 11.64 3.34
CA GLY A 98 8.38 12.75 2.43
C GLY A 98 7.93 12.34 1.02
N ASP A 99 8.09 11.07 0.63
CA ASP A 99 7.56 10.58 -0.64
C ASP A 99 6.02 10.61 -0.64
N ARG A 100 5.46 11.11 -1.73
CA ARG A 100 4.02 11.20 -1.98
C ARG A 100 3.73 10.66 -3.37
N PHE A 101 2.69 9.86 -3.48
CA PHE A 101 2.29 9.24 -4.74
C PHE A 101 0.85 8.78 -4.67
N MET A 102 0.28 8.48 -5.82
CA MET A 102 -1.05 7.88 -5.93
C MET A 102 -0.91 6.44 -6.42
N ILE A 103 -1.64 5.52 -5.82
CA ILE A 103 -1.89 4.21 -6.40
C ILE A 103 -3.10 4.35 -7.31
N PRO A 104 -2.94 4.13 -8.65
CA PRO A 104 -4.03 4.28 -9.57
C PRO A 104 -5.14 3.24 -9.36
N PRO A 105 -6.34 3.51 -9.83
CA PRO A 105 -7.40 2.51 -9.88
C PRO A 105 -6.94 1.21 -10.56
N ARG A 106 -7.51 0.08 -10.12
CA ARG A 106 -7.29 -1.28 -10.67
C ARG A 106 -5.94 -1.93 -10.35
N TYR A 107 -5.10 -1.31 -9.51
CA TYR A 107 -3.93 -1.98 -8.98
C TYR A 107 -4.25 -2.73 -7.69
N TYR A 108 -3.93 -4.02 -7.64
CA TYR A 108 -3.74 -4.71 -6.37
C TYR A 108 -2.50 -4.15 -5.69
N HIS A 109 -2.56 -3.94 -4.40
CA HIS A 109 -1.42 -3.39 -3.69
C HIS A 109 -1.34 -3.86 -2.24
N LEU A 110 -0.15 -3.83 -1.72
CA LEU A 110 0.19 -4.02 -0.32
C LEU A 110 1.47 -3.28 0.01
N THR A 111 1.68 -3.02 1.29
CA THR A 111 2.86 -2.32 1.77
C THR A 111 3.72 -3.26 2.60
N VAL A 112 5.03 -3.26 2.34
CA VAL A 112 6.01 -4.12 3.02
C VAL A 112 7.03 -3.25 3.75
N ASN A 113 7.24 -3.51 5.03
CA ASN A 113 8.33 -2.87 5.76
C ASN A 113 9.65 -3.59 5.43
N THR A 114 10.47 -2.98 4.60
CA THR A 114 11.80 -3.48 4.24
C THR A 114 12.92 -2.82 5.05
N GLY A 115 12.59 -1.86 5.89
CA GLY A 115 13.50 -1.18 6.80
C GLY A 115 13.76 -1.95 8.09
N THR A 116 14.43 -1.29 9.04
CA THR A 116 14.78 -1.81 10.37
C THR A 116 13.99 -1.12 11.49
N GLU A 117 13.18 -0.13 11.14
CA GLU A 117 12.34 0.65 12.04
C GLU A 117 10.86 0.52 11.62
N PRO A 118 9.88 0.91 12.46
CA PRO A 118 8.49 0.96 12.06
C PRO A 118 8.32 1.78 10.78
N PHE A 119 7.55 1.28 9.82
CA PHE A 119 7.21 1.99 8.60
C PHE A 119 5.83 2.62 8.75
N ILE A 120 5.76 3.96 8.70
CA ILE A 120 4.53 4.72 8.95
C ILE A 120 4.21 5.56 7.73
N PHE A 121 2.97 5.48 7.29
CA PHE A 121 2.45 6.29 6.19
C PHE A 121 1.01 6.72 6.47
N GLY A 122 0.62 7.82 5.86
CA GLY A 122 -0.75 8.30 5.80
C GLY A 122 -1.31 8.15 4.40
N ASP A 123 -2.64 8.09 4.30
CA ASP A 123 -3.34 8.06 3.02
C ASP A 123 -4.62 8.87 3.03
N LEU A 124 -4.99 9.32 1.83
CA LEU A 124 -6.31 9.90 1.53
C LEU A 124 -7.07 8.96 0.59
N ILE A 125 -8.24 8.53 1.03
CA ILE A 125 -9.08 7.60 0.30
C ILE A 125 -10.55 8.03 0.35
N SER A 126 -11.29 7.71 -0.72
CA SER A 126 -12.74 7.94 -0.75
C SER A 126 -13.48 7.07 0.26
N MET A 127 -14.47 7.66 0.95
CA MET A 127 -15.41 6.92 1.83
C MET A 127 -16.25 5.88 1.07
N ASP A 128 -16.32 5.98 -0.26
CA ASP A 128 -17.05 5.03 -1.11
C ASP A 128 -16.21 3.82 -1.51
N THR A 129 -14.97 3.76 -1.05
CA THR A 129 -14.05 2.66 -1.30
C THR A 129 -14.21 1.53 -0.28
N ARG A 130 -14.06 0.30 -0.75
CA ARG A 130 -13.79 -0.88 0.08
C ARG A 130 -12.66 -1.71 -0.51
N GLY A 131 -11.89 -2.39 0.32
CA GLY A 131 -10.90 -3.36 -0.12
C GLY A 131 -11.55 -4.67 -0.57
N ASP A 132 -11.09 -5.22 -1.68
CA ASP A 132 -11.35 -6.60 -2.09
C ASP A 132 -10.06 -7.41 -1.92
N TYR A 133 -10.11 -8.39 -1.03
CA TYR A 133 -9.00 -9.23 -0.62
C TYR A 133 -9.00 -10.62 -1.30
N GLY A 134 -9.99 -10.90 -2.14
CA GLY A 134 -10.27 -12.23 -2.68
C GLY A 134 -9.06 -12.87 -3.33
N LEU A 135 -8.49 -12.22 -4.34
CA LEU A 135 -7.36 -12.76 -5.11
C LEU A 135 -6.13 -13.01 -4.23
N LEU A 136 -5.78 -12.07 -3.34
CA LEU A 136 -4.59 -12.23 -2.50
C LEU A 136 -4.76 -13.34 -1.45
N LYS A 137 -5.97 -13.55 -0.96
CA LYS A 137 -6.29 -14.69 -0.09
C LYS A 137 -6.19 -16.02 -0.85
N GLU A 138 -6.80 -16.12 -2.03
CA GLU A 138 -6.79 -17.29 -2.88
C GLU A 138 -5.35 -17.69 -3.28
N ARG A 139 -4.54 -16.71 -3.68
CA ARG A 139 -3.17 -16.93 -4.16
C ARG A 139 -2.11 -16.82 -3.04
N ASN A 140 -2.53 -16.78 -1.79
CA ASN A 140 -1.63 -16.74 -0.63
C ASN A 140 -0.61 -15.58 -0.67
N GLY A 141 -1.09 -14.38 -0.99
CA GLY A 141 -0.34 -13.12 -1.03
C GLY A 141 -0.06 -12.63 -2.45
N ALA A 142 0.89 -11.71 -2.56
CA ALA A 142 1.27 -11.04 -3.81
C ALA A 142 2.13 -11.92 -4.75
N PRO A 143 2.32 -11.52 -6.03
CA PRO A 143 3.12 -12.26 -7.01
C PRO A 143 4.58 -12.42 -6.63
N ILE A 144 5.13 -11.49 -5.83
CA ILE A 144 6.47 -11.58 -5.24
C ILE A 144 6.41 -11.28 -3.75
N LYS A 145 7.36 -11.81 -3.00
CA LYS A 145 7.47 -11.66 -1.55
C LYS A 145 8.88 -11.23 -1.18
N ALA A 146 9.00 -10.33 -0.20
CA ALA A 146 10.27 -9.84 0.32
C ALA A 146 10.74 -10.67 1.51
N PHE A 147 11.96 -11.15 1.47
CA PHE A 147 12.58 -11.88 2.57
C PHE A 147 13.85 -11.15 3.04
N ARG A 148 14.04 -11.08 4.36
CA ARG A 148 15.25 -10.54 4.96
C ARG A 148 16.38 -11.59 4.84
N GLU A 149 17.45 -11.25 4.14
CA GLU A 149 18.65 -12.09 4.03
C GLU A 149 19.87 -11.25 4.43
N GLY A 150 20.33 -11.42 5.67
CA GLY A 150 21.37 -10.56 6.24
C GLY A 150 20.91 -9.08 6.27
N PRO A 151 21.72 -8.14 5.74
CA PRO A 151 21.35 -6.73 5.67
C PRO A 151 20.43 -6.40 4.47
N GLY A 152 20.22 -7.33 3.55
CA GLY A 152 19.52 -7.12 2.28
C GLY A 152 18.10 -7.69 2.25
N ILE A 153 17.43 -7.43 1.14
CA ILE A 153 16.12 -7.99 0.81
C ILE A 153 16.27 -8.91 -0.41
N CYS A 154 15.84 -10.14 -0.26
CA CYS A 154 15.69 -11.11 -1.34
C CYS A 154 14.24 -11.18 -1.77
N TRP A 155 13.99 -11.05 -3.06
CA TRP A 155 12.66 -11.17 -3.66
C TRP A 155 12.42 -12.56 -4.19
N LYS A 156 11.35 -13.20 -3.75
CA LYS A 156 10.96 -14.55 -4.19
C LYS A 156 9.61 -14.50 -4.89
N THR A 157 9.49 -15.18 -6.02
CA THR A 157 8.22 -15.29 -6.74
C THR A 157 7.24 -16.17 -5.97
N ASN A 158 5.98 -15.83 -6.04
CA ASN A 158 4.88 -16.67 -5.52
C ASN A 158 4.41 -17.61 -6.65
N PRO A 159 4.58 -18.93 -6.52
CA PRO A 159 4.27 -19.88 -7.59
C PRO A 159 2.78 -19.91 -7.97
N ALA A 160 1.89 -19.40 -7.10
CA ALA A 160 0.45 -19.30 -7.39
C ALA A 160 0.10 -18.35 -8.55
N TYR A 161 1.06 -17.53 -8.99
CA TYR A 161 0.88 -16.63 -10.15
C TYR A 161 1.54 -17.13 -11.43
N GLY A 162 2.23 -18.28 -11.40
CA GLY A 162 2.99 -18.76 -12.55
C GLY A 162 4.10 -17.80 -12.99
N PRO A 163 4.49 -17.83 -14.28
CA PRO A 163 5.47 -16.89 -14.83
C PRO A 163 4.95 -15.45 -14.79
N LEU A 164 5.71 -14.54 -14.22
CA LEU A 164 5.38 -13.11 -14.22
C LEU A 164 5.61 -12.53 -15.62
N ARG A 165 4.85 -11.50 -15.96
CA ARG A 165 5.05 -10.73 -17.20
C ARG A 165 6.28 -9.84 -17.08
N ASP A 166 6.34 -9.03 -16.02
CA ASP A 166 7.46 -8.15 -15.71
C ASP A 166 7.50 -7.80 -14.21
N VAL A 167 8.66 -7.40 -13.75
CA VAL A 167 8.87 -6.84 -12.40
C VAL A 167 9.75 -5.60 -12.54
N ARG A 168 9.25 -4.45 -12.09
CA ARG A 168 9.99 -3.18 -12.12
C ARG A 168 10.23 -2.69 -10.70
N PHE A 169 11.47 -2.34 -10.41
CA PHE A 169 11.88 -1.66 -9.17
C PHE A 169 12.03 -0.18 -9.49
N VAL A 170 11.29 0.66 -8.80
CA VAL A 170 11.17 2.09 -9.10
C VAL A 170 11.17 2.91 -7.81
N THR A 171 11.41 4.21 -7.95
CA THR A 171 11.20 5.23 -6.92
C THR A 171 10.04 6.14 -7.32
N THR A 172 9.64 7.06 -6.45
CA THR A 172 8.57 8.03 -6.78
C THR A 172 8.93 8.94 -7.94
N ALA A 173 10.22 9.18 -8.18
CA ALA A 173 10.70 9.97 -9.32
C ALA A 173 10.51 9.26 -10.68
N ASP A 174 10.37 7.94 -10.68
CA ASP A 174 10.17 7.12 -11.88
C ASP A 174 8.68 6.95 -12.24
N LEU A 175 7.77 7.47 -11.40
CA LEU A 175 6.34 7.42 -11.66
C LEU A 175 5.94 8.56 -12.59
N ASP A 176 5.34 8.22 -13.71
CA ASP A 176 4.89 9.14 -14.77
C ASP A 176 3.36 9.30 -14.83
N TRP A 177 2.66 8.79 -13.83
CA TRP A 177 1.21 8.93 -13.78
C TRP A 177 0.75 10.27 -13.21
N GLU A 178 -0.35 10.77 -13.77
CA GLU A 178 -1.03 12.00 -13.37
C GLU A 178 -2.24 11.69 -12.45
N PRO A 179 -2.68 12.63 -11.59
CA PRO A 179 -2.13 13.99 -11.42
C PRO A 179 -0.86 14.02 -10.55
N ARG A 180 -0.03 15.04 -10.75
CA ARG A 180 1.10 15.33 -9.85
C ARG A 180 0.56 15.87 -8.53
N LEU A 181 1.05 15.32 -7.44
CA LEU A 181 0.65 15.75 -6.10
C LEU A 181 1.34 17.08 -5.71
N PRO A 182 0.67 17.93 -4.90
CA PRO A 182 1.27 19.17 -4.38
C PRO A 182 2.56 18.91 -3.60
N ASP A 183 3.49 19.85 -3.63
CA ASP A 183 4.70 19.79 -2.80
C ASP A 183 4.43 20.32 -1.38
N ALA A 184 3.52 19.65 -0.68
CA ALA A 184 3.14 19.93 0.70
C ALA A 184 2.71 18.62 1.39
N PRO A 185 2.79 18.50 2.72
CA PRO A 185 2.24 17.36 3.45
C PRO A 185 0.79 17.11 3.05
N LEU A 186 0.45 15.84 2.81
CA LEU A 186 -0.83 15.44 2.22
C LEU A 186 -2.05 16.01 2.97
N TYR A 187 -2.01 15.93 4.30
CA TYR A 187 -3.08 16.48 5.14
C TYR A 187 -3.20 18.01 5.00
N ALA A 188 -2.06 18.73 4.98
CA ALA A 188 -2.06 20.18 4.84
C ALA A 188 -2.49 20.61 3.43
N ALA A 189 -2.06 19.90 2.39
CA ALA A 189 -2.46 20.14 1.02
C ALA A 189 -3.99 20.04 0.84
N PHE A 190 -4.62 19.02 1.45
CA PHE A 190 -6.08 18.86 1.41
C PHE A 190 -6.82 20.00 2.13
N LEU A 191 -6.23 20.63 3.14
CA LEU A 191 -6.87 21.74 3.85
C LEU A 191 -6.73 23.09 3.15
N ALA A 192 -5.83 23.21 2.18
CA ALA A 192 -5.51 24.48 1.49
C ALA A 192 -6.47 24.78 0.32
N ASP A 193 -7.28 23.80 -0.11
CA ASP A 193 -8.33 23.91 -1.13
C ASP A 193 -9.69 24.25 -0.49
#